data_93d3db1ff65daf182c60bb6a6a7bc50e
#
_entry.id   93d3db1ff65daf182c60bb6a6a7bc50e
#
_cell.length_a   1.000
_cell.length_b   1.000
_cell.length_c   1.000
_cell.angle_alpha   90.00
_cell.angle_beta   90.00
_cell.angle_gamma   90.00
#
_symmetry.space_group_name_H-M   'P 1'
#
loop_
_entity.id
_entity.type
_entity.pdbx_description
1 polymer ?
#
loop_
_entity_poly.entity_id
_entity_poly.type
_entity_poly.pdbx_seq_one_letter_code
_entity_poly.pdbx_strand_id
1 'polypeptide(L)' 'MNDLNMRVNLNDAEDVTCDNCNSTSFEQIYEIKKLSAFSSPTGEEMYLPSPMFRCVDCKHINEGFRD' A
#
# COMPACT_ATOMS: atom_id res chain seq x y z
N MET A 1 -12.74 -15.82 13.23
CA MET A 1 -12.01 -15.88 13.20
C MET A 1 -11.28 -16.03 12.66
N ASN A 2 -10.88 -15.69 12.70
CA ASN A 2 -10.29 -15.99 11.89
C ASN A 2 -9.08 -16.65 12.16
N ASP A 3 -9.01 -17.80 11.96
CA ASP A 3 -7.86 -18.60 12.24
C ASP A 3 -6.65 -18.17 11.50
N LEU A 4 -6.81 -17.53 10.38
CA LEU A 4 -5.68 -17.09 9.59
C LEU A 4 -4.81 -16.13 10.38
N ASN A 5 -5.44 -15.27 11.14
CA ASN A 5 -4.66 -14.33 11.93
C ASN A 5 -3.85 -15.02 12.99
N MET A 6 -4.36 -16.13 13.48
CA MET A 6 -3.67 -16.82 14.55
C MET A 6 -2.51 -17.64 14.05
N ARG A 7 -2.46 -17.90 12.76
CA ARG A 7 -1.37 -18.66 12.19
C ARG A 7 -0.17 -17.81 11.84
N VAL A 8 -0.37 -16.51 11.79
CA VAL A 8 0.73 -15.60 11.47
C VAL A 8 1.48 -15.29 12.75
N ASN A 9 2.77 -15.55 12.73
CA ASN A 9 3.63 -15.28 13.86
C ASN A 9 4.57 -14.16 13.46
N LEU A 10 4.49 -13.04 14.15
CA LEU A 10 5.32 -11.88 13.81
C LEU A 10 6.80 -12.17 13.95
N ASN A 11 7.18 -13.15 14.74
CA ASN A 11 8.58 -13.53 14.86
C ASN A 11 9.12 -14.15 13.58
N ASP A 12 8.24 -14.65 12.73
CA ASP A 12 8.64 -15.23 11.46
C ASP A 12 8.67 -14.22 10.34
N ALA A 13 8.21 -13.01 10.62
CA ALA A 13 8.15 -11.96 9.60
C ALA A 13 9.46 -11.19 9.58
N GLU A 14 9.80 -10.68 8.41
CA GLU A 14 11.00 -9.89 8.24
C GLU A 14 10.64 -8.42 8.28
N ASP A 15 11.53 -7.61 8.84
CA ASP A 15 11.33 -6.19 8.84
C ASP A 15 11.55 -5.64 7.44
N VAL A 16 10.69 -4.71 7.05
CA VAL A 16 10.83 -4.03 5.78
C VAL A 16 11.44 -2.66 6.08
N THR A 17 12.46 -2.30 5.33
CA THR A 17 13.11 -1.02 5.51
C THR A 17 12.89 -0.15 4.28
N CYS A 18 12.92 1.16 4.52
CA CYS A 18 12.79 2.13 3.44
C CYS A 18 13.98 2.03 2.50
N ASP A 19 13.70 1.98 1.19
CA ASP A 19 14.76 1.90 0.19
C ASP A 19 15.64 3.12 0.18
N ASN A 20 15.12 4.23 0.68
CA ASN A 20 15.83 5.51 0.62
C ASN A 20 16.59 5.83 1.91
N CYS A 21 15.97 5.65 3.07
CA CYS A 21 16.58 6.08 4.32
C CYS A 21 16.73 4.98 5.36
N ASN A 22 16.32 3.76 5.03
CA ASN A 22 16.45 2.58 5.90
C ASN A 22 15.58 2.63 7.15
N SER A 23 14.62 3.52 7.21
CA SER A 23 13.67 3.54 8.33
C SER A 23 12.79 2.30 8.26
N THR A 24 12.33 1.84 9.41
CA THR A 24 11.44 0.69 9.48
C THR A 24 10.00 1.09 9.76
N SER A 25 9.71 2.37 9.82
CA SER A 25 8.38 2.85 10.15
C SER A 25 7.69 3.39 8.91
N PHE A 26 6.46 2.95 8.71
CA PHE A 26 5.67 3.32 7.54
C PHE A 26 4.29 3.76 7.96
N GLU A 27 3.67 4.59 7.15
CA GLU A 27 2.29 5.02 7.34
C GLU A 27 1.50 4.58 6.12
N GLN A 28 0.23 4.30 6.31
CA GLN A 28 -0.64 3.92 5.21
C GLN A 28 -1.22 5.16 4.57
N ILE A 29 -1.18 5.20 3.24
CA ILE A 29 -1.77 6.28 2.47
C ILE A 29 -2.60 5.66 1.36
N TYR A 30 -3.38 6.48 0.67
CA TYR A 30 -4.14 6.05 -0.49
C TYR A 30 -3.72 6.86 -1.70
N GLU A 31 -3.41 6.16 -2.78
CA GLU A 31 -3.23 6.78 -4.08
C GLU A 31 -4.56 6.70 -4.79
N ILE A 32 -5.04 7.82 -5.30
CA ILE A 32 -6.34 7.85 -5.96
C ILE A 32 -6.12 7.88 -7.46
N LYS A 33 -6.67 6.90 -8.15
CA LYS A 33 -6.60 6.82 -9.59
C LYS A 33 -7.97 7.13 -10.18
N LYS A 34 -7.97 7.82 -11.31
CA LYS A 34 -9.20 8.19 -11.97
C LYS A 34 -9.37 7.33 -13.20
N LEU A 35 -10.53 6.72 -13.32
CA LEU A 35 -10.89 5.94 -14.49
C LEU A 35 -11.85 6.77 -15.32
N SER A 36 -11.50 6.98 -16.58
CA SER A 36 -12.32 7.80 -17.45
C SER A 36 -13.65 7.11 -17.78
N ALA A 37 -14.61 7.87 -18.23
CA ALA A 37 -15.92 7.32 -18.59
C ALA A 37 -15.79 6.25 -19.67
N PHE A 38 -14.83 6.41 -20.57
CA PHE A 38 -14.64 5.44 -21.66
C PHE A 38 -14.17 4.08 -21.15
N SER A 39 -13.39 4.08 -20.07
CA SER A 39 -12.82 2.85 -19.53
C SER A 39 -13.65 2.28 -18.39
N SER A 40 -14.60 3.05 -17.90
CA SER A 40 -15.40 2.63 -16.75
C SER A 40 -16.51 1.69 -17.21
N PRO A 41 -16.78 0.63 -16.44
CA PRO A 41 -17.86 -0.28 -16.78
C PRO A 41 -19.24 0.37 -16.73
N THR A 42 -19.40 1.45 -15.96
CA THR A 42 -20.68 2.14 -15.86
C THR A 42 -20.83 3.29 -16.83
N GLY A 43 -19.76 3.63 -17.56
CA GLY A 43 -19.79 4.75 -18.47
C GLY A 43 -19.65 6.10 -17.80
N GLU A 44 -19.29 6.10 -16.50
CA GLU A 44 -19.10 7.32 -15.75
C GLU A 44 -17.71 7.33 -15.15
N GLU A 45 -17.18 8.53 -14.97
CA GLU A 45 -15.88 8.72 -14.37
C GLU A 45 -15.90 8.18 -12.94
N MET A 46 -14.84 7.48 -12.55
CA MET A 46 -14.73 6.88 -11.22
C MET A 46 -13.38 7.17 -10.60
N TYR A 47 -13.35 7.19 -9.28
CA TYR A 47 -12.09 7.31 -8.53
C TYR A 47 -11.85 6.00 -7.80
N LEU A 48 -10.64 5.46 -7.94
CA LEU A 48 -10.27 4.17 -7.39
C LEU A 48 -9.16 4.37 -6.36
N PRO A 49 -9.46 4.15 -5.09
CA PRO A 49 -8.42 4.25 -4.07
C PRO A 49 -7.55 3.00 -4.07
N SER A 50 -6.26 3.21 -3.92
CA SER A 50 -5.29 2.12 -3.86
C SER A 50 -4.43 2.32 -2.62
N PRO A 51 -4.54 1.46 -1.62
CA PRO A 51 -3.76 1.64 -0.40
C PRO A 51 -2.29 1.34 -0.65
N MET A 52 -1.44 2.12 -0.03
CA MET A 52 0.00 1.96 -0.12
C MET A 52 0.63 2.35 1.20
N PHE A 53 1.88 2.00 1.37
CA PHE A 53 2.65 2.39 2.54
C PHE A 53 3.78 3.31 2.12
N ARG A 54 4.03 4.29 2.96
CA ARG A 54 5.04 5.31 2.71
C ARG A 54 5.87 5.47 3.96
N CYS A 55 7.18 5.68 3.80
CA CYS A 55 8.06 5.91 4.93
C CYS A 55 7.63 7.17 5.68
N VAL A 56 7.57 7.09 7.01
CA VAL A 56 7.16 8.24 7.82
C VAL A 56 8.25 9.29 7.89
N ASP A 57 9.52 8.89 7.69
CA ASP A 57 10.63 9.82 7.86
C ASP A 57 10.96 10.59 6.60
N CYS A 58 11.07 9.93 5.47
CA CYS A 58 11.46 10.60 4.24
C CYS A 58 10.36 10.63 3.19
N LYS A 59 9.21 10.00 3.46
CA LYS A 59 8.05 10.00 2.58
C LYS A 59 8.25 9.23 1.29
N HIS A 60 9.29 8.43 1.23
CA HIS A 60 9.56 7.59 0.07
C HIS A 60 8.64 6.38 0.07
N ILE A 61 8.23 5.95 -1.11
CA ILE A 61 7.44 4.73 -1.27
C ILE A 61 8.35 3.68 -1.90
N ASN A 62 8.55 2.57 -1.17
CA ASN A 62 9.41 1.51 -1.67
C ASN A 62 8.90 0.95 -3.00
N GLU A 63 9.82 0.52 -3.83
CA GLU A 63 9.46 -0.06 -5.12
C GLU A 63 8.54 -1.27 -4.95
N GLY A 64 8.78 -2.05 -3.92
CA GLY A 64 7.99 -3.24 -3.70
C GLY A 64 6.53 -2.96 -3.35
N PHE A 65 6.21 -1.73 -2.99
CA PHE A 65 4.84 -1.34 -2.66
C PHE A 65 4.09 -0.79 -3.87
N ARG A 66 4.78 -0.59 -4.97
CA ARG A 66 4.17 -0.05 -6.18
C ARG A 66 3.75 -1.16 -7.10
N ASP A 67 2.69 -0.94 -7.82
CA ASP A 67 2.24 -1.91 -8.82
C ASP A 67 2.85 -1.64 -10.16
#